data_513dce738c682caa5dcbf95bcf554a8a
#
_entry.id   513dce738c682caa5dcbf95bcf554a8a
#
_cell.length_a   1.000
_cell.length_b   1.000
_cell.length_c   1.000
_cell.angle_alpha   90.00
_cell.angle_beta   90.00
_cell.angle_gamma   90.00
#
_symmetry.space_group_name_H-M   'P 1'
#
loop_
_entity.id
_entity.type
_entity.pdbx_description
1 polymer ?
#
loop_
_entity_poly.entity_id
_entity_poly.type
_entity_poly.pdbx_seq_one_letter_code
_entity_poly.pdbx_strand_id
1 'polypeptide(L)'
;MPTTRTEIWKSSRFTIDRAQNETNGVVFRFSGPFTARDMYSSMSPDAFRNIFESAPGDAQPAAHIFDLTAVPYMDSMGLGTLASHYVRCQSKGIRLSLTGVSPRVHDLLRLTRMDAVLPVAAN
;
A
#
# COMPACT_ATOMS: atom_id res chain seq x y z
N MET A 1 4.00 -8.24 -21.70
CA MET A 1 2.64 -7.69 -21.83
C MET A 1 2.35 -6.72 -20.71
N PRO A 2 2.09 -5.48 -20.99
CA PRO A 2 1.76 -4.54 -19.91
C PRO A 2 0.43 -4.94 -19.26
N THR A 3 0.43 -4.95 -17.96
CA THR A 3 -0.78 -5.26 -17.19
C THR A 3 -1.62 -4.01 -17.06
N THR A 4 -2.92 -4.14 -17.29
CA THR A 4 -3.84 -3.02 -17.14
C THR A 4 -3.93 -2.62 -15.67
N ARG A 5 -3.79 -1.31 -15.42
CA ARG A 5 -3.99 -0.76 -14.09
C ARG A 5 -5.46 -0.52 -13.85
N THR A 6 -5.91 -0.90 -12.67
CA THR A 6 -7.29 -0.67 -12.25
C THR A 6 -7.29 0.22 -11.01
N GLU A 7 -8.05 1.32 -11.06
CA GLU A 7 -8.23 2.16 -9.88
C GLU A 7 -9.14 1.43 -8.91
N ILE A 8 -8.64 1.15 -7.71
CA ILE A 8 -9.40 0.42 -6.68
C ILE A 8 -9.86 1.31 -5.54
N TRP A 9 -9.34 2.54 -5.46
CA TRP A 9 -9.73 3.49 -4.43
C TRP A 9 -9.52 4.90 -4.95
N LYS A 10 -10.48 5.78 -4.65
CA LYS A 10 -10.36 7.19 -4.99
C LYS A 10 -11.05 8.02 -3.91
N SER A 11 -10.32 9.01 -3.40
CA SER A 11 -10.87 10.07 -2.58
C SER A 11 -10.37 11.40 -3.15
N SER A 12 -10.60 12.52 -2.48
CA SER A 12 -10.40 13.84 -3.10
C SER A 12 -9.00 14.04 -3.70
N ARG A 13 -7.94 13.66 -2.97
CA ARG A 13 -6.55 13.86 -3.44
C ARG A 13 -5.71 12.59 -3.40
N PHE A 14 -6.35 11.45 -3.17
CA PHE A 14 -5.64 10.19 -2.93
C PHE A 14 -6.26 9.08 -3.77
N THR A 15 -5.41 8.35 -4.50
CA THR A 15 -5.86 7.22 -5.31
C THR A 15 -4.95 6.01 -5.08
N ILE A 16 -5.51 4.83 -5.31
CA ILE A 16 -4.75 3.59 -5.34
C ILE A 16 -5.14 2.83 -6.60
N ASP A 17 -4.14 2.47 -7.39
CA ASP A 17 -4.29 1.62 -8.56
C ASP A 17 -3.71 0.24 -8.28
N ARG A 18 -4.26 -0.76 -8.92
CA ARG A 18 -3.82 -2.14 -8.80
C ARG A 18 -3.42 -2.68 -10.16
N ALA A 19 -2.29 -3.38 -10.21
CA ALA A 19 -1.85 -4.07 -11.42
C ALA A 19 -1.14 -5.36 -11.02
N GLN A 20 -1.28 -6.41 -11.83
CA GLN A 20 -0.54 -7.64 -11.62
C GLN A 20 0.77 -7.58 -12.38
N ASN A 21 1.84 -8.15 -11.80
CA ASN A 21 3.09 -8.30 -12.50
C ASN A 21 3.24 -9.74 -13.01
N GLU A 22 4.34 -10.01 -13.71
CA GLU A 22 4.54 -11.30 -14.38
C GLU A 22 4.96 -12.42 -13.43
N THR A 23 5.31 -12.10 -12.19
CA THR A 23 5.84 -13.07 -11.22
C THR A 23 4.86 -13.37 -10.09
N ASN A 24 3.58 -13.36 -10.38
CA ASN A 24 2.52 -13.62 -9.42
C ASN A 24 2.52 -12.61 -8.26
N GLY A 25 2.87 -11.37 -8.56
CA GLY A 25 2.80 -10.27 -7.61
C GLY A 25 1.71 -9.29 -7.99
N VAL A 26 1.27 -8.51 -7.02
CA VAL A 26 0.32 -7.43 -7.23
C VAL A 26 0.98 -6.14 -6.81
N VAL A 27 0.99 -5.16 -7.72
CA VAL A 27 1.52 -3.83 -7.45
C VAL A 27 0.37 -2.90 -7.13
N PHE A 28 0.42 -2.25 -5.98
CA PHE A 28 -0.52 -1.20 -5.60
C PHE A 28 0.22 0.12 -5.67
N ARG A 29 -0.21 1.00 -6.56
CA ARG A 29 0.39 2.33 -6.70
C ARG A 29 -0.47 3.33 -5.94
N PHE A 30 0.13 3.97 -4.96
CA PHE A 30 -0.50 5.00 -4.16
C PHE A 30 -0.12 6.37 -4.72
N SER A 31 -1.10 7.27 -4.83
CA SER A 31 -0.85 8.62 -5.33
C SER A 31 -1.55 9.62 -4.43
N GLY A 32 -0.82 10.66 -4.03
CA GLY A 32 -1.33 11.71 -3.17
C GLY A 32 -0.98 11.53 -1.71
N PRO A 33 -1.36 12.49 -0.85
CA PRO A 33 -1.07 12.42 0.58
C PRO A 33 -1.75 11.22 1.23
N PHE A 34 -0.98 10.42 1.94
CA PHE A 34 -1.47 9.19 2.56
C PHE A 34 -1.85 9.49 4.01
N THR A 35 -2.95 10.19 4.18
CA THR A 35 -3.45 10.66 5.48
C THR A 35 -4.89 10.24 5.70
N ALA A 36 -5.33 10.21 6.95
CA ALA A 36 -6.72 9.86 7.28
C ALA A 36 -7.70 10.77 6.54
N ARG A 37 -7.40 12.06 6.51
CA ARG A 37 -8.24 13.05 5.85
C ARG A 37 -8.42 12.75 4.36
N ASP A 38 -7.34 12.38 3.69
CA ASP A 38 -7.38 12.15 2.25
C ASP A 38 -7.86 10.75 1.91
N MET A 39 -7.60 9.74 2.78
CA MET A 39 -8.03 8.37 2.54
C MET A 39 -9.54 8.17 2.70
N TYR A 40 -10.11 8.77 3.73
CA TYR A 40 -11.48 8.46 4.16
C TYR A 40 -12.48 9.56 3.88
N SER A 41 -12.24 10.39 2.86
CA SER A 41 -13.07 11.56 2.62
C SER A 41 -14.56 11.23 2.45
N SER A 42 -14.90 10.03 2.00
CA SER A 42 -16.29 9.64 1.76
C SER A 42 -16.60 8.19 2.08
N MET A 43 -15.65 7.42 2.61
CA MET A 43 -15.83 5.99 2.84
C MET A 43 -15.27 5.56 4.19
N SER A 44 -15.79 4.44 4.69
CA SER A 44 -15.39 3.94 6.00
C SER A 44 -14.01 3.29 5.97
N PRO A 45 -13.30 3.26 7.12
CA PRO A 45 -12.03 2.53 7.21
C PRO A 45 -12.15 1.03 6.91
N ASP A 46 -13.31 0.43 7.21
CA ASP A 46 -13.53 -0.99 6.89
C ASP A 46 -13.56 -1.25 5.39
N ALA A 47 -14.22 -0.38 4.64
CA ALA A 47 -14.22 -0.49 3.18
C ALA A 47 -12.81 -0.34 2.62
N PHE A 48 -12.04 0.60 3.14
CA PHE A 48 -10.66 0.80 2.72
C PHE A 48 -9.80 -0.44 2.97
N ARG A 49 -9.96 -1.06 4.14
CA ARG A 49 -9.17 -2.22 4.50
C ARG A 49 -9.32 -3.39 3.52
N ASN A 50 -10.50 -3.54 2.95
CA ASN A 50 -10.84 -4.68 2.10
C ASN A 50 -10.39 -4.53 0.64
N ILE A 51 -9.93 -3.36 0.23
CA ILE A 51 -9.57 -3.15 -1.18
C ILE A 51 -8.33 -3.94 -1.61
N PHE A 52 -7.50 -4.38 -0.66
CA PHE A 52 -6.28 -5.13 -0.96
C PHE A 52 -6.52 -6.65 -1.02
N GLU A 53 -7.73 -7.09 -0.70
CA GLU A 53 -8.04 -8.52 -0.69
C GLU A 53 -8.22 -9.06 -2.12
N SER A 54 -7.87 -10.32 -2.31
CA SER A 54 -8.17 -11.03 -3.56
C SER A 54 -9.67 -11.31 -3.65
N ALA A 55 -10.18 -11.37 -4.87
CA ALA A 55 -11.56 -11.75 -5.08
C ALA A 55 -11.77 -13.22 -4.66
N PRO A 56 -12.99 -13.57 -4.17
CA PRO A 56 -13.28 -14.96 -3.83
C PRO A 56 -13.01 -15.88 -5.01
N GLY A 57 -12.27 -16.95 -4.77
CA GLY A 57 -11.91 -17.92 -5.81
C GLY A 57 -10.61 -17.63 -6.54
N ASP A 58 -10.04 -16.44 -6.37
CA ASP A 58 -8.76 -16.12 -6.97
C ASP A 58 -7.62 -16.75 -6.18
N ALA A 59 -6.57 -17.15 -6.90
CA ALA A 59 -5.35 -17.61 -6.24
C ALA A 59 -4.70 -16.47 -5.47
N GLN A 60 -4.15 -16.80 -4.31
CA GLN A 60 -3.44 -15.81 -3.50
C GLN A 60 -2.13 -15.44 -4.16
N PRO A 61 -1.81 -14.14 -4.30
CA PRO A 61 -0.55 -13.73 -4.89
C PRO A 61 0.64 -14.05 -3.97
N ALA A 62 1.81 -14.21 -4.57
CA ALA A 62 3.04 -14.47 -3.81
C ALA A 62 3.56 -13.20 -3.14
N ALA A 63 3.30 -12.05 -3.72
CA ALA A 63 3.85 -10.78 -3.23
C ALA A 63 2.89 -9.62 -3.44
N HIS A 64 2.91 -8.69 -2.51
CA HIS A 64 2.30 -7.36 -2.66
C HIS A 64 3.42 -6.33 -2.68
N ILE A 65 3.39 -5.45 -3.66
CA ILE A 65 4.34 -4.35 -3.78
C ILE A 65 3.56 -3.05 -3.65
N PHE A 66 3.88 -2.27 -2.62
CA PHE A 66 3.29 -0.95 -2.43
C PHE A 66 4.24 0.09 -3.01
N ASP A 67 3.87 0.65 -4.15
CA ASP A 67 4.64 1.69 -4.81
C ASP A 67 4.20 3.04 -4.24
N LEU A 68 5.06 3.65 -3.45
CA LEU A 68 4.81 4.91 -2.75
C LEU A 68 5.51 6.09 -3.42
N THR A 69 5.97 5.92 -4.67
CA THR A 69 6.70 6.96 -5.38
C THR A 69 5.92 8.28 -5.46
N ALA A 70 4.61 8.20 -5.62
CA ALA A 70 3.75 9.38 -5.74
C ALA A 70 3.10 9.79 -4.42
N VAL A 71 3.61 9.32 -3.28
CA VAL A 71 3.14 9.69 -1.94
C VAL A 71 4.12 10.70 -1.34
N PRO A 72 3.77 11.99 -1.30
CA PRO A 72 4.69 13.01 -0.80
C PRO A 72 4.88 12.97 0.73
N TYR A 73 3.85 12.55 1.46
CA TYR A 73 3.91 12.43 2.93
C TYR A 73 2.75 11.57 3.41
N MET A 74 2.84 11.13 4.66
CA MET A 74 1.78 10.38 5.32
C MET A 74 1.69 10.77 6.79
N ASP A 75 0.56 10.47 7.41
CA ASP A 75 0.36 10.65 8.85
C ASP A 75 0.35 9.28 9.55
N SER A 76 -0.01 9.29 10.83
CA SER A 76 -0.05 8.06 11.62
C SER A 76 -1.08 7.07 11.10
N MET A 77 -2.14 7.52 10.45
CA MET A 77 -3.13 6.61 9.85
C MET A 77 -2.58 5.93 8.61
N GLY A 78 -1.83 6.66 7.78
CA GLY A 78 -1.13 6.05 6.65
C GLY A 78 -0.12 5.02 7.12
N LEU A 79 0.66 5.38 8.14
CA LEU A 79 1.63 4.46 8.73
C LEU A 79 0.95 3.22 9.32
N GLY A 80 -0.15 3.41 10.05
CA GLY A 80 -0.91 2.32 10.63
C GLY A 80 -1.49 1.39 9.57
N THR A 81 -1.90 1.94 8.43
CA THR A 81 -2.37 1.15 7.29
C THR A 81 -1.26 0.24 6.76
N LEU A 82 -0.05 0.78 6.59
CA LEU A 82 1.08 -0.03 6.14
C LEU A 82 1.40 -1.14 7.14
N ALA A 83 1.42 -0.82 8.43
CA ALA A 83 1.72 -1.80 9.48
C ALA A 83 0.65 -2.90 9.53
N SER A 84 -0.62 -2.54 9.46
CA SER A 84 -1.72 -3.51 9.46
C SER A 84 -1.64 -4.43 8.25
N HIS A 85 -1.35 -3.87 7.09
CA HIS A 85 -1.24 -4.67 5.88
C HIS A 85 -0.05 -5.62 5.93
N TYR A 86 1.05 -5.18 6.52
CA TYR A 86 2.22 -6.04 6.73
C TYR A 86 1.86 -7.27 7.57
N VAL A 87 1.16 -7.07 8.67
CA VAL A 87 0.72 -8.17 9.53
C VAL A 87 -0.18 -9.13 8.77
N ARG A 88 -1.13 -8.59 7.99
CA ARG A 88 -2.05 -9.42 7.20
C ARG A 88 -1.30 -10.23 6.13
N CYS A 89 -0.34 -9.61 5.46
CA CYS A 89 0.49 -10.33 4.49
C CYS A 89 1.27 -11.45 5.14
N GLN A 90 1.87 -11.20 6.30
CA GLN A 90 2.60 -12.24 7.02
C GLN A 90 1.71 -13.42 7.38
N SER A 91 0.50 -13.16 7.85
CA SER A 91 -0.43 -14.24 8.23
C SER A 91 -0.86 -15.08 7.04
N LYS A 92 -0.80 -14.53 5.84
CA LYS A 92 -1.19 -15.21 4.60
C LYS A 92 -0.01 -15.76 3.80
N GLY A 93 1.22 -15.54 4.27
CA GLY A 93 2.40 -15.94 3.53
C GLY A 93 2.69 -15.10 2.29
N ILE A 94 2.16 -13.89 2.23
CA ILE A 94 2.41 -12.95 1.13
C ILE A 94 3.60 -12.07 1.50
N ARG A 95 4.58 -11.96 0.59
CA ARG A 95 5.69 -11.02 0.80
C ARG A 95 5.25 -9.61 0.46
N LEU A 96 5.41 -8.71 1.40
CA LEU A 96 5.18 -7.28 1.17
C LEU A 96 6.51 -6.58 0.94
N SER A 97 6.56 -5.64 0.01
CA SER A 97 7.66 -4.69 -0.09
C SER A 97 7.13 -3.30 -0.38
N LEU A 98 7.81 -2.29 0.15
CA LEU A 98 7.51 -0.89 -0.08
C LEU A 98 8.59 -0.32 -1.00
N THR A 99 8.18 0.30 -2.10
CA THR A 99 9.11 0.88 -3.06
C THR A 99 8.85 2.36 -3.24
N GLY A 100 9.86 3.10 -3.68
CA GLY A 100 9.71 4.52 -3.99
C GLY A 100 9.44 5.41 -2.79
N VAL A 101 9.92 5.01 -1.62
CA VAL A 101 9.69 5.77 -0.38
C VAL A 101 10.42 7.11 -0.45
N SER A 102 9.67 8.22 -0.33
CA SER A 102 10.24 9.56 -0.35
C SER A 102 11.07 9.83 0.92
N PRO A 103 12.00 10.80 0.88
CA PRO A 103 12.77 11.14 2.09
C PRO A 103 11.88 11.50 3.27
N ARG A 104 10.79 12.20 3.01
CA ARG A 104 9.85 12.62 4.06
C ARG A 104 9.13 11.44 4.70
N VAL A 105 8.70 10.48 3.88
CA VAL A 105 8.09 9.25 4.38
C VAL A 105 9.13 8.40 5.11
N HIS A 106 10.33 8.32 4.56
CA HIS A 106 11.42 7.57 5.19
C HIS A 106 11.75 8.13 6.58
N ASP A 107 11.74 9.45 6.74
CA ASP A 107 11.97 10.09 8.04
C ASP A 107 10.92 9.67 9.05
N LEU A 108 9.64 9.63 8.64
CA LEU A 108 8.56 9.18 9.52
C LEU A 108 8.78 7.72 9.95
N LEU A 109 9.15 6.86 9.02
CA LEU A 109 9.44 5.45 9.35
C LEU A 109 10.59 5.35 10.34
N ARG A 110 11.65 6.14 10.17
CA ARG A 110 12.78 6.14 11.09
C ARG A 110 12.40 6.63 12.49
N LEU A 111 11.67 7.75 12.54
CA LEU A 111 11.26 8.35 13.82
C LEU A 111 10.37 7.42 14.64
N THR A 112 9.57 6.61 13.98
CA THR A 112 8.67 5.65 14.62
C THR A 112 9.27 4.26 14.75
N ARG A 113 10.50 4.07 14.27
CA ARG A 113 11.21 2.78 14.23
C ARG A 113 10.51 1.73 13.39
N MET A 114 9.60 2.14 12.52
CA MET A 114 8.93 1.22 11.61
C MET A 114 9.82 0.81 10.45
N ASP A 115 10.91 1.52 10.21
CA ASP A 115 11.89 1.12 9.20
C ASP A 115 12.57 -0.22 9.55
N ALA A 116 12.58 -0.60 10.83
CA ALA A 116 13.10 -1.91 11.25
C ALA A 116 12.10 -3.03 11.07
N VAL A 117 10.82 -2.71 10.86
CA VAL A 117 9.73 -3.69 10.77
C VAL A 117 9.23 -3.81 9.34
N LEU A 118 8.98 -2.68 8.68
CA LEU A 118 8.41 -2.66 7.33
C LEU A 118 9.50 -2.92 6.29
N PRO A 119 9.21 -3.78 5.30
CA PRO A 119 10.20 -4.20 4.31
C PRO A 119 10.36 -3.15 3.20
N VAL A 120 11.14 -2.11 3.50
CA VAL A 120 11.44 -1.05 2.52
C VAL A 120 12.50 -1.55 1.56
N ALA A 121 12.18 -1.58 0.27
CA ALA A 121 13.12 -2.00 -0.76
C ALA A 121 14.14 -0.90 -1.01
N ALA A 122 15.38 -1.30 -1.28
CA ALA A 122 16.41 -0.36 -1.71
C ALA A 122 16.04 0.22 -3.06
N ASN A 123 16.25 1.52 -3.21
CA ASN A 123 16.00 2.22 -4.46
C ASN A 123 17.23 2.20 -5.36
#